data_38bc284f25c76a21e95936c201418b8d
#
_entry.id   38bc284f25c76a21e95936c201418b8d
#
_cell.length_a   1.000
_cell.length_b   1.000
_cell.length_c   1.000
_cell.angle_alpha   90.00
_cell.angle_beta   90.00
_cell.angle_gamma   90.00
#
_symmetry.space_group_name_H-M   'P 1'
#
loop_
_entity.id
_entity.type
_entity.pdbx_description
1 polymer ?
#
loop_
_entity_poly.entity_id
_entity_poly.type
_entity_poly.pdbx_seq_one_letter_code
_entity_poly.pdbx_strand_id
1 'polypeptide(L)'
;MTDIQQTTPEEAAVKAGVLIESLPWLKRFSDQIIVIKFGGNAMVSEELQNAFAEDIAYLRFVGVKPVVVHGGGPQISKMLDRLSIPSEFKGGYRVTSTEIGRASCRERV
;
A
#
# COMPACT_ATOMS: atom_id res chain seq x y z
N MET A 1 14.68 17.36 -5.07
CA MET A 1 15.08 17.47 -6.50
C MET A 1 15.84 16.21 -6.83
N THR A 2 15.20 15.31 -7.54
CA THR A 2 15.83 14.06 -8.00
C THR A 2 16.90 14.46 -9.01
N ASP A 3 18.16 14.05 -8.77
CA ASP A 3 19.25 14.19 -9.72
C ASP A 3 18.79 13.63 -11.07
N ILE A 4 18.75 14.49 -12.08
CA ILE A 4 18.53 14.05 -13.46
C ILE A 4 19.83 13.37 -13.86
N GLN A 5 19.96 12.07 -13.56
CA GLN A 5 21.06 11.26 -14.04
C GLN A 5 21.11 11.37 -15.56
N GLN A 6 22.30 11.66 -16.08
CA GLN A 6 22.54 11.69 -17.51
C GLN A 6 22.24 10.32 -18.10
N THR A 7 21.07 10.18 -18.71
CA THR A 7 20.59 8.95 -19.36
C THR A 7 21.19 8.89 -20.75
N THR A 8 21.75 7.75 -21.15
CA THR A 8 22.23 7.58 -22.53
C THR A 8 21.06 7.61 -23.52
N PRO A 9 21.31 7.95 -24.81
CA PRO A 9 20.25 7.92 -25.83
C PRO A 9 19.54 6.55 -25.92
N GLU A 10 20.26 5.47 -25.76
CA GLU A 10 19.74 4.10 -25.81
C GLU A 10 18.82 3.83 -24.61
N GLU A 11 19.24 4.22 -23.40
CA GLU A 11 18.41 4.11 -22.19
C GLU A 11 17.17 4.99 -22.28
N ALA A 12 17.30 6.18 -22.84
CA ALA A 12 16.18 7.09 -23.06
C ALA A 12 15.15 6.47 -24.03
N ALA A 13 15.62 5.83 -25.12
CA ALA A 13 14.75 5.16 -26.06
C ALA A 13 13.98 3.99 -25.45
N VAL A 14 14.62 3.18 -24.61
CA VAL A 14 13.97 2.09 -23.86
C VAL A 14 12.91 2.64 -22.92
N LYS A 15 13.22 3.65 -22.13
CA LYS A 15 12.27 4.28 -21.19
C LYS A 15 11.08 4.89 -21.94
N ALA A 16 11.32 5.57 -23.07
CA ALA A 16 10.26 6.11 -23.90
C ALA A 16 9.37 5.00 -24.47
N GLY A 17 9.95 3.87 -24.91
CA GLY A 17 9.22 2.70 -25.37
C GLY A 17 8.24 2.16 -24.32
N VAL A 18 8.70 1.98 -23.08
CA VAL A 18 7.86 1.54 -21.95
C VAL A 18 6.68 2.50 -21.71
N LEU A 19 6.93 3.81 -21.76
CA LEU A 19 5.87 4.81 -21.58
C LEU A 19 4.83 4.74 -22.71
N ILE A 20 5.24 4.57 -23.95
CA ILE A 20 4.32 4.42 -25.09
C ILE A 20 3.52 3.13 -24.96
N GLU A 21 4.14 2.03 -24.58
CA GLU A 21 3.47 0.74 -24.35
C GLU A 21 2.43 0.82 -23.22
N SER A 22 2.67 1.63 -22.20
CA SER A 22 1.73 1.83 -21.09
C SER A 22 0.49 2.65 -21.47
N LEU A 23 0.55 3.46 -22.53
CA LEU A 23 -0.50 4.42 -22.89
C LEU A 23 -1.90 3.81 -23.12
N PRO A 24 -2.09 2.65 -23.76
CA PRO A 24 -3.40 2.02 -23.89
C PRO A 24 -4.03 1.66 -22.54
N TRP A 25 -3.20 1.24 -21.58
CA TRP A 25 -3.63 0.91 -20.21
C TRP A 25 -4.02 2.16 -19.44
N LEU A 26 -3.22 3.22 -19.53
CA LEU A 26 -3.52 4.50 -18.90
C LEU A 26 -4.85 5.07 -19.44
N LYS A 27 -5.08 5.02 -20.76
CA LYS A 27 -6.35 5.44 -21.37
C LYS A 27 -7.54 4.59 -20.88
N ARG A 28 -7.36 3.26 -20.78
CA ARG A 28 -8.41 2.35 -20.34
C ARG A 28 -8.84 2.58 -18.90
N PHE A 29 -7.88 2.87 -18.01
CA PHE A 29 -8.12 3.00 -16.57
C PHE A 29 -8.21 4.45 -16.11
N SER A 30 -8.00 5.42 -16.97
CA SER A 30 -8.21 6.82 -16.65
C SER A 30 -9.64 7.04 -16.18
N ASP A 31 -9.78 7.79 -15.10
CA ASP A 31 -11.06 8.11 -14.45
C ASP A 31 -11.83 6.92 -13.84
N GLN A 32 -11.25 5.71 -13.88
CA GLN A 32 -11.83 4.51 -13.29
C GLN A 32 -11.44 4.38 -11.82
N ILE A 33 -12.38 3.84 -11.02
CA ILE A 33 -12.11 3.48 -9.63
C ILE A 33 -11.48 2.08 -9.61
N ILE A 34 -10.29 1.96 -9.04
CA ILE A 34 -9.59 0.69 -8.86
C ILE A 34 -9.40 0.45 -7.38
N VAL A 35 -9.92 -0.67 -6.89
CA VAL A 35 -9.75 -1.09 -5.50
C VAL A 35 -8.47 -1.91 -5.37
N ILE A 36 -7.57 -1.46 -4.53
CA ILE A 36 -6.26 -2.08 -4.31
C ILE A 36 -6.18 -2.56 -2.86
N LYS A 37 -5.99 -3.88 -2.68
CA LYS A 37 -5.78 -4.44 -1.34
C LYS A 37 -4.31 -4.32 -0.95
N PHE A 38 -4.05 -3.66 0.16
CA PHE A 38 -2.73 -3.54 0.78
C PHE A 38 -2.69 -4.33 2.08
N GLY A 39 -1.73 -5.27 2.21
CA GLY A 39 -1.67 -6.12 3.42
C GLY A 39 -0.51 -7.10 3.42
N GLY A 40 -0.48 -7.96 4.42
CA GLY A 40 0.57 -8.95 4.59
C GLY A 40 1.94 -8.32 4.84
N ASN A 41 2.98 -8.88 4.23
CA ASN A 41 4.36 -8.45 4.41
C ASN A 41 4.62 -7.01 3.94
N ALA A 42 3.86 -6.50 2.97
CA ALA A 42 3.98 -5.13 2.50
C ALA A 42 3.63 -4.09 3.58
N MET A 43 2.81 -4.46 4.57
CA MET A 43 2.47 -3.57 5.70
C MET A 43 3.55 -3.53 6.79
N VAL A 44 4.52 -4.42 6.78
CA VAL A 44 5.54 -4.57 7.82
C VAL A 44 6.86 -3.93 7.40
N SER A 45 7.18 -3.97 6.12
CA SER A 45 8.39 -3.37 5.54
C SER A 45 8.16 -1.90 5.21
N GLU A 46 8.96 -1.01 5.79
CA GLU A 46 8.93 0.42 5.51
C GLU A 46 9.28 0.72 4.04
N GLU A 47 10.23 0.00 3.47
CA GLU A 47 10.61 0.12 2.06
C GLU A 47 9.44 -0.19 1.13
N LEU A 48 8.71 -1.30 1.39
CA LEU A 48 7.54 -1.67 0.60
C LEU A 48 6.35 -0.71 0.81
N GLN A 49 6.21 -0.12 2.00
CA GLN A 49 5.20 0.91 2.25
C GLN A 49 5.47 2.17 1.43
N ASN A 50 6.72 2.61 1.38
CA ASN A 50 7.13 3.78 0.62
C ASN A 50 6.96 3.55 -0.88
N ALA A 51 7.43 2.43 -1.41
CA ALA A 51 7.24 2.06 -2.81
C ALA A 51 5.75 1.98 -3.19
N PHE A 52 4.91 1.37 -2.34
CA PHE A 52 3.47 1.32 -2.54
C PHE A 52 2.84 2.73 -2.55
N ALA A 53 3.27 3.61 -1.65
CA ALA A 53 2.76 4.99 -1.60
C ALA A 53 3.11 5.75 -2.89
N GLU A 54 4.32 5.57 -3.42
CA GLU A 54 4.75 6.15 -4.69
C GLU A 54 3.90 5.62 -5.86
N ASP A 55 3.66 4.31 -5.91
CA ASP A 55 2.80 3.69 -6.93
C ASP A 55 1.36 4.24 -6.90
N ILE A 56 0.78 4.38 -5.72
CA ILE A 56 -0.56 4.97 -5.55
C ILE A 56 -0.58 6.43 -5.99
N ALA A 57 0.44 7.21 -5.63
CA ALA A 57 0.57 8.59 -6.07
C ALA A 57 0.66 8.67 -7.60
N TYR A 58 1.49 7.83 -8.22
CA TYR A 58 1.60 7.74 -9.68
C TYR A 58 0.25 7.43 -10.33
N LEU A 59 -0.45 6.39 -9.88
CA LEU A 59 -1.76 6.03 -10.41
C LEU A 59 -2.76 7.19 -10.32
N ARG A 60 -2.73 7.93 -9.22
CA ARG A 60 -3.58 9.12 -9.06
C ARG A 60 -3.22 10.24 -10.04
N PHE A 61 -1.93 10.49 -10.26
CA PHE A 61 -1.46 11.51 -11.19
C PHE A 61 -1.80 11.19 -12.65
N VAL A 62 -1.77 9.92 -13.04
CA VAL A 62 -2.16 9.51 -14.40
C VAL A 62 -3.68 9.39 -14.61
N GLY A 63 -4.48 9.81 -13.64
CA GLY A 63 -5.93 9.93 -13.77
C GLY A 63 -6.73 8.73 -13.27
N VAL A 64 -6.11 7.71 -12.71
CA VAL A 64 -6.81 6.61 -12.01
C VAL A 64 -7.35 7.11 -10.68
N LYS A 65 -8.46 6.54 -10.21
CA LYS A 65 -9.03 6.78 -8.88
C LYS A 65 -8.77 5.57 -7.96
N PRO A 66 -7.57 5.44 -7.37
CA PRO A 66 -7.25 4.31 -6.51
C PRO A 66 -8.00 4.42 -5.18
N VAL A 67 -8.59 3.32 -4.75
CA VAL A 67 -9.17 3.13 -3.42
C VAL A 67 -8.39 2.03 -2.72
N VAL A 68 -7.64 2.38 -1.69
CA VAL A 68 -6.83 1.43 -0.95
C VAL A 68 -7.65 0.84 0.20
N VAL A 69 -7.72 -0.50 0.26
CA VAL A 69 -8.29 -1.23 1.38
C VAL A 69 -7.19 -2.01 2.09
N HIS A 70 -7.11 -1.87 3.40
CA HIS A 70 -6.08 -2.53 4.20
C HIS A 70 -6.63 -3.06 5.52
N GLY A 71 -6.01 -4.11 6.05
CA GLY A 71 -6.26 -4.61 7.39
C GLY A 71 -5.42 -3.87 8.44
N GLY A 72 -5.78 -4.03 9.71
CA GLY A 72 -5.04 -3.46 10.85
C GLY A 72 -4.33 -4.51 11.71
N GLY A 73 -4.20 -5.75 11.24
CA GLY A 73 -3.66 -6.86 12.03
C GLY A 73 -2.29 -6.59 12.67
N PRO A 74 -1.27 -6.18 11.91
CA PRO A 74 0.07 -5.89 12.46
C PRO A 74 0.07 -4.74 13.46
N GLN A 75 -0.67 -3.66 13.19
CA GLN A 75 -0.79 -2.52 14.09
C GLN A 75 -1.48 -2.89 15.39
N ILE A 76 -2.59 -3.65 15.30
CA ILE A 76 -3.31 -4.17 16.46
C ILE A 76 -2.39 -5.06 17.30
N SER A 77 -1.64 -5.98 16.67
CA SER A 77 -0.68 -6.83 17.39
C SER A 77 0.36 -6.00 18.13
N LYS A 78 0.99 -5.03 17.48
CA LYS A 78 1.96 -4.12 18.12
C LYS A 78 1.36 -3.35 19.30
N MET A 79 0.11 -2.91 19.18
CA MET A 79 -0.57 -2.19 20.25
C MET A 79 -0.84 -3.13 21.45
N LEU A 80 -1.31 -4.35 21.19
CA LEU A 80 -1.56 -5.33 22.24
C LEU A 80 -0.27 -5.71 22.97
N ASP A 81 0.84 -5.90 22.25
CA ASP A 81 2.15 -6.18 22.81
C ASP A 81 2.61 -5.02 23.75
N ARG A 82 2.45 -3.77 23.29
CA ARG A 82 2.77 -2.58 24.13
C ARG A 82 1.92 -2.48 25.38
N LEU A 83 0.68 -2.94 25.35
CA LEU A 83 -0.25 -2.95 26.48
C LEU A 83 -0.14 -4.24 27.30
N SER A 84 0.74 -5.17 26.92
CA SER A 84 0.87 -6.50 27.55
C SER A 84 -0.45 -7.27 27.59
N ILE A 85 -1.30 -7.11 26.59
CA ILE A 85 -2.57 -7.81 26.45
C ILE A 85 -2.35 -9.06 25.57
N PRO A 86 -2.54 -10.28 26.10
CA PRO A 86 -2.38 -11.49 25.32
C PRO A 86 -3.42 -11.58 24.20
N SER A 87 -3.02 -12.05 23.03
CA SER A 87 -3.93 -12.31 21.93
C SER A 87 -3.79 -13.71 21.39
N GLU A 88 -4.92 -14.38 21.18
CA GLU A 88 -5.01 -15.71 20.60
C GLU A 88 -5.64 -15.66 19.21
N PHE A 89 -5.29 -16.64 18.38
CA PHE A 89 -5.91 -16.86 17.08
C PHE A 89 -6.51 -18.25 17.04
N LYS A 90 -7.75 -18.35 16.54
CA LYS A 90 -8.43 -19.64 16.28
C LYS A 90 -8.93 -19.64 14.83
N GLY A 91 -8.50 -20.63 14.07
CA GLY A 91 -8.88 -20.74 12.65
C GLY A 91 -8.50 -19.51 11.80
N GLY A 92 -7.39 -18.81 12.11
CA GLY A 92 -6.96 -17.61 11.43
C GLY A 92 -7.64 -16.31 11.89
N TYR A 93 -8.59 -16.39 12.82
CA TYR A 93 -9.29 -15.23 13.38
C TYR A 93 -8.78 -14.89 14.77
N ARG A 94 -8.60 -13.62 15.07
CA ARG A 94 -8.25 -13.16 16.42
C ARG A 94 -9.43 -13.34 17.36
N VAL A 95 -9.18 -14.01 18.48
CA VAL A 95 -10.15 -14.05 19.59
C VAL A 95 -10.17 -12.68 20.24
N THR A 96 -11.27 -11.94 20.08
CA THR A 96 -11.37 -10.54 20.50
C THR A 96 -12.11 -10.43 21.82
N SER A 97 -11.37 -10.17 22.90
CA SER A 97 -11.94 -9.77 24.19
C SER A 97 -12.38 -8.30 24.17
N THR A 98 -13.09 -7.86 25.22
CA THR A 98 -13.45 -6.44 25.38
C THR A 98 -12.24 -5.53 25.42
N GLU A 99 -11.13 -5.98 26.03
CA GLU A 99 -9.86 -5.24 26.10
C GLU A 99 -9.22 -5.08 24.74
N ILE A 100 -9.14 -6.17 23.97
CA ILE A 100 -8.64 -6.17 22.59
C ILE A 100 -9.50 -5.28 21.71
N GLY A 101 -10.83 -5.33 21.86
CA GLY A 101 -11.76 -4.46 21.13
C GLY A 101 -11.49 -2.98 21.37
N ARG A 102 -11.27 -2.58 22.62
CA ARG A 102 -10.94 -1.18 22.99
C ARG A 102 -9.59 -0.75 22.44
N ALA A 103 -8.55 -1.58 22.55
CA ALA A 103 -7.23 -1.29 22.00
C ALA A 103 -7.28 -1.13 20.46
N SER A 104 -8.00 -2.02 19.78
CA SER A 104 -8.20 -1.97 18.32
C SER A 104 -8.94 -0.71 17.86
N CYS A 105 -9.91 -0.22 18.63
CA CYS A 105 -10.62 1.03 18.32
C CYS A 105 -9.72 2.28 18.45
N ARG A 106 -8.76 2.27 19.37
CA ARG A 106 -7.80 3.38 19.53
C ARG A 106 -6.82 3.48 18.37
N GLU A 107 -6.45 2.37 17.76
CA GLU A 107 -5.50 2.34 16.65
C GLU A 107 -6.11 2.78 15.31
N ARG A 108 -7.43 2.88 15.22
CA ARG A 108 -8.13 3.28 13.99
C ARG A 108 -8.32 4.79 13.81
N VAL A 109 -7.80 5.57 14.71
CA VAL A 109 -7.95 7.04 14.66
C VAL A 109 -6.77 7.70 13.96
#